data_5155efa2be67f071289e5728821b11d9
#
_entry.id   5155efa2be67f071289e5728821b11d9
#
_cell.length_a   1.000
_cell.length_b   1.000
_cell.length_c   1.000
_cell.angle_alpha   90.00
_cell.angle_beta   90.00
_cell.angle_gamma   90.00
#
_symmetry.space_group_name_H-M   'P 1'
#
loop_
_entity.id
_entity.type
_entity.pdbx_description
1 polymer ?
#
loop_
_entity_poly.entity_id
_entity_poly.type
_entity_poly.pdbx_seq_one_letter_code
_entity_poly.pdbx_strand_id
1 'polypeptide(L)'
;MTRIVTSIPLLYLLLLIPAARPVWHLYAQDWYYPDLMFQTGVWSIYLLILTISVSPALALIRLIGHGKAFGRWLLPRRRHFGLVSAIYAFVHVAHYLLYTSDVEIIWIELFQLAFLTGWGSLLIFAVLAATSNGPSARYLGSTWKTLHLLIYPAAALAFWHWSLFDFHPTRWIFWAGVFCVPKLIQFAATRSRKLLA
;
A
#
# COMPACT_ATOMS: atom_id res chain seq x y z
N MET A 1 -2.33 28.79 -9.18
CA MET A 1 -2.63 27.70 -8.21
C MET A 1 -2.59 26.29 -8.82
N THR A 2 -2.88 26.09 -10.09
CA THR A 2 -2.96 24.76 -10.72
C THR A 2 -1.64 23.98 -10.83
N ARG A 3 -0.49 24.64 -10.97
CA ARG A 3 0.82 23.97 -11.11
C ARG A 3 1.31 23.30 -9.81
N ILE A 4 0.99 23.85 -8.63
CA ILE A 4 1.42 23.29 -7.33
C ILE A 4 0.68 21.97 -7.08
N VAL A 5 -0.62 21.93 -7.32
CA VAL A 5 -1.46 20.74 -7.11
C VAL A 5 -1.13 19.59 -8.09
N THR A 6 -0.44 19.89 -9.21
CA THR A 6 -0.01 18.90 -10.19
C THR A 6 1.42 18.42 -10.01
N SER A 7 2.19 18.99 -9.09
CA SER A 7 3.59 18.65 -8.85
C SER A 7 3.74 17.26 -8.23
N ILE A 8 4.41 16.35 -8.94
CA ILE A 8 4.76 15.02 -8.44
C ILE A 8 5.78 15.10 -7.29
N PRO A 9 6.83 15.93 -7.33
CA PRO A 9 7.75 16.10 -6.20
C PRO A 9 7.05 16.53 -4.92
N LEU A 10 6.12 17.48 -5.00
CA LEU A 10 5.33 17.90 -3.84
C LEU A 10 4.49 16.76 -3.27
N LEU A 11 3.90 15.93 -4.14
CA LEU A 11 3.16 14.74 -3.72
C LEU A 11 4.04 13.79 -2.90
N TYR A 12 5.27 13.50 -3.36
CA TYR A 12 6.21 12.67 -2.61
C TYR A 12 6.61 13.31 -1.28
N LEU A 13 6.89 14.61 -1.26
CA LEU A 13 7.18 15.32 -0.01
C LEU A 13 6.05 15.17 1.00
N LEU A 14 4.79 15.37 0.58
CA LEU A 14 3.63 15.21 1.44
C LEU A 14 3.44 13.77 1.94
N LEU A 15 3.65 12.79 1.07
CA LEU A 15 3.51 11.36 1.43
C LEU A 15 4.64 10.88 2.34
N LEU A 16 5.80 11.55 2.34
CA LEU A 16 6.94 11.23 3.18
C LEU A 16 6.97 12.02 4.49
N ILE A 17 6.04 12.97 4.73
CA ILE A 17 5.94 13.67 6.02
C ILE A 17 5.94 12.71 7.22
N PRO A 18 5.19 11.59 7.21
CA PRO A 18 5.23 10.63 8.32
C PRO A 18 6.59 10.02 8.58
N ALA A 19 7.47 9.99 7.57
CA ALA A 19 8.85 9.51 7.73
C ALA A 19 9.75 10.49 8.48
N ALA A 20 9.32 11.74 8.69
CA ALA A 20 10.09 12.72 9.43
C ALA A 20 10.35 12.27 10.88
N ARG A 21 9.40 11.60 11.52
CA ARG A 21 9.56 11.06 12.88
C ARG A 21 10.64 9.98 12.96
N PRO A 22 10.61 8.90 12.14
CA PRO A 22 11.71 7.94 12.07
C PRO A 22 13.09 8.60 11.81
N VAL A 23 13.16 9.57 10.89
CA VAL A 23 14.40 10.28 10.58
C VAL A 23 14.87 11.10 11.77
N TRP A 24 13.96 11.75 12.50
CA TRP A 24 14.30 12.51 13.72
C TRP A 24 14.90 11.60 14.80
N HIS A 25 14.30 10.43 15.05
CA HIS A 25 14.82 9.46 16.03
C HIS A 25 16.20 8.92 15.63
N LEU A 26 16.44 8.73 14.31
CA LEU A 26 17.76 8.42 13.79
C LEU A 26 18.79 9.49 14.17
N TYR A 27 18.45 10.79 14.00
CA TYR A 27 19.35 11.90 14.31
C TYR A 27 19.54 12.08 15.83
N ALA A 28 18.46 11.96 16.60
CA ALA A 28 18.49 12.12 18.07
C ALA A 28 19.13 10.94 18.80
N GLN A 29 19.52 9.88 18.10
CA GLN A 29 20.06 8.64 18.67
C GLN A 29 19.14 7.98 19.72
N ASP A 30 17.85 8.30 19.65
CA ASP A 30 16.78 7.76 20.50
C ASP A 30 16.09 6.62 19.74
N TRP A 31 16.76 5.48 19.70
CA TRP A 31 16.40 4.34 18.86
C TRP A 31 15.43 3.40 19.57
N TYR A 32 14.13 3.71 19.51
CA TYR A 32 13.12 2.73 19.88
C TYR A 32 12.60 2.01 18.62
N TYR A 33 13.37 1.03 18.16
CA TYR A 33 13.09 0.28 16.92
C TYR A 33 11.68 -0.31 16.83
N PRO A 34 11.09 -0.91 17.90
CA PRO A 34 9.74 -1.47 17.81
C PRO A 34 8.68 -0.43 17.42
N ASP A 35 8.74 0.80 17.93
CA ASP A 35 7.81 1.86 17.58
C ASP A 35 8.01 2.34 16.12
N LEU A 36 9.25 2.51 15.70
CA LEU A 36 9.58 2.90 14.32
C LEU A 36 9.17 1.82 13.32
N MET A 37 9.43 0.57 13.63
CA MET A 37 9.02 -0.59 12.83
C MET A 37 7.50 -0.63 12.70
N PHE A 38 6.76 -0.52 13.80
CA PHE A 38 5.30 -0.52 13.78
C PHE A 38 4.74 0.65 12.94
N GLN A 39 5.21 1.88 13.15
CA GLN A 39 4.73 3.05 12.43
C GLN A 39 4.95 2.94 10.91
N THR A 40 6.14 2.52 10.49
CA THR A 40 6.44 2.37 9.05
C THR A 40 5.60 1.28 8.40
N GLY A 41 5.32 0.17 9.09
CA GLY A 41 4.38 -0.85 8.64
C GLY A 41 2.96 -0.31 8.47
N VAL A 42 2.46 0.41 9.47
CA VAL A 42 1.11 1.02 9.43
C VAL A 42 0.98 2.02 8.28
N TRP A 43 1.96 2.90 8.05
CA TRP A 43 1.94 3.82 6.93
C TRP A 43 1.98 3.12 5.58
N SER A 44 2.74 2.03 5.46
CA SER A 44 2.71 1.18 4.26
C SER A 44 1.29 0.69 3.96
N ILE A 45 0.60 0.14 4.98
CA ILE A 45 -0.78 -0.38 4.82
C ILE A 45 -1.77 0.74 4.48
N TYR A 46 -1.70 1.91 5.11
CA TYR A 46 -2.60 3.03 4.80
C TYR A 46 -2.45 3.51 3.35
N LEU A 47 -1.23 3.61 2.85
CA LEU A 47 -0.97 3.97 1.46
C LEU A 47 -1.37 2.86 0.48
N LEU A 48 -1.26 1.59 0.88
CA LEU A 48 -1.76 0.46 0.12
C LEU A 48 -3.29 0.52 -0.02
N ILE A 49 -4.01 0.73 1.09
CA ILE A 49 -5.46 0.90 1.11
C ILE A 49 -5.86 2.07 0.20
N LEU A 50 -5.19 3.22 0.33
CA LEU A 50 -5.43 4.37 -0.53
C LEU A 50 -5.23 4.00 -2.01
N THR A 51 -4.12 3.32 -2.34
CA THR A 51 -3.81 2.88 -3.70
C THR A 51 -4.93 2.03 -4.31
N ILE A 52 -5.46 1.07 -3.55
CA ILE A 52 -6.46 0.14 -4.03
C ILE A 52 -7.86 0.78 -4.06
N SER A 53 -8.15 1.68 -3.13
CA SER A 53 -9.45 2.34 -2.98
C SER A 53 -9.72 3.43 -4.03
N VAL A 54 -8.70 3.97 -4.70
CA VAL A 54 -8.89 5.03 -5.73
C VAL A 54 -9.91 4.65 -6.79
N SER A 55 -9.78 3.47 -7.39
CA SER A 55 -10.67 3.04 -8.48
C SER A 55 -12.12 2.80 -8.04
N PRO A 56 -12.40 2.05 -6.96
CA PRO A 56 -13.77 1.87 -6.48
C PRO A 56 -14.40 3.17 -5.97
N ALA A 57 -13.64 4.02 -5.27
CA ALA A 57 -14.14 5.31 -4.82
C ALA A 57 -14.56 6.20 -6.00
N LEU A 58 -13.74 6.27 -7.04
CA LEU A 58 -14.10 7.03 -8.24
C LEU A 58 -15.29 6.42 -9.00
N ALA A 59 -15.46 5.10 -8.99
CA ALA A 59 -16.63 4.47 -9.56
C ALA A 59 -17.90 4.88 -8.81
N LEU A 60 -17.88 4.92 -7.49
CA LEU A 60 -19.01 5.38 -6.65
C LEU A 60 -19.32 6.85 -6.87
N ILE A 61 -18.30 7.74 -6.89
CA ILE A 61 -18.47 9.18 -7.14
C ILE A 61 -19.10 9.44 -8.53
N ARG A 62 -18.75 8.62 -9.52
CA ARG A 62 -19.34 8.73 -10.87
C ARG A 62 -20.81 8.31 -10.92
N LEU A 63 -21.25 7.40 -10.04
CA LEU A 63 -22.67 7.02 -9.95
C LEU A 63 -23.55 8.20 -9.55
N ILE A 64 -23.04 9.14 -8.77
CA ILE A 64 -23.75 10.37 -8.35
C ILE A 64 -23.52 11.56 -9.32
N GLY A 65 -23.01 11.30 -10.51
CA GLY A 65 -22.84 12.33 -11.56
C GLY A 65 -21.62 13.23 -11.40
N HIS A 66 -20.77 13.00 -10.39
CA HIS A 66 -19.66 13.89 -10.03
C HIS A 66 -18.27 13.24 -10.30
N GLY A 67 -17.20 13.99 -10.10
CA GLY A 67 -15.85 13.46 -9.96
C GLY A 67 -15.03 13.27 -11.24
N LYS A 68 -15.50 13.69 -12.43
CA LYS A 68 -14.70 13.54 -13.67
C LYS A 68 -13.35 14.25 -13.61
N ALA A 69 -13.31 15.49 -13.13
CA ALA A 69 -12.09 16.28 -12.99
C ALA A 69 -11.17 15.70 -11.91
N PHE A 70 -11.74 15.34 -10.76
CA PHE A 70 -11.01 14.71 -9.66
C PHE A 70 -10.44 13.36 -10.07
N GLY A 71 -11.19 12.54 -10.80
CA GLY A 71 -10.71 11.26 -11.32
C GLY A 71 -9.53 11.41 -12.29
N ARG A 72 -9.55 12.39 -13.19
CA ARG A 72 -8.42 12.68 -14.08
C ARG A 72 -7.16 13.09 -13.31
N TRP A 73 -7.31 13.75 -12.17
CA TRP A 73 -6.19 14.13 -11.31
C TRP A 73 -5.69 12.96 -10.47
N LEU A 74 -6.57 12.12 -9.89
CA LEU A 74 -6.23 11.10 -8.91
C LEU A 74 -5.70 9.79 -9.53
N LEU A 75 -6.27 9.34 -10.66
CA LEU A 75 -5.91 8.06 -11.28
C LEU A 75 -4.42 7.94 -11.64
N PRO A 76 -3.76 8.94 -12.26
CA PRO A 76 -2.34 8.86 -12.54
C PRO A 76 -1.49 8.78 -11.26
N ARG A 77 -1.99 9.36 -10.14
CA ARG A 77 -1.27 9.41 -8.86
C ARG A 77 -1.36 8.11 -8.06
N ARG A 78 -2.32 7.26 -8.37
CA ARG A 78 -2.45 5.92 -7.75
C ARG A 78 -1.13 5.15 -7.74
N ARG A 79 -0.37 5.23 -8.81
CA ARG A 79 0.94 4.58 -8.93
C ARG A 79 1.93 5.11 -7.89
N HIS A 80 1.95 6.42 -7.65
CA HIS A 80 2.87 7.04 -6.69
C HIS A 80 2.51 6.65 -5.26
N PHE A 81 1.23 6.53 -4.92
CA PHE A 81 0.80 6.00 -3.62
C PHE A 81 1.32 4.57 -3.39
N GLY A 82 1.19 3.69 -4.41
CA GLY A 82 1.72 2.33 -4.34
C GLY A 82 3.24 2.26 -4.20
N LEU A 83 3.97 3.12 -4.90
CA LEU A 83 5.43 3.21 -4.77
C LEU A 83 5.85 3.66 -3.37
N VAL A 84 5.20 4.68 -2.79
CA VAL A 84 5.51 5.14 -1.43
C VAL A 84 5.10 4.09 -0.40
N SER A 85 3.99 3.37 -0.60
CA SER A 85 3.63 2.20 0.22
C SER A 85 4.76 1.16 0.24
N ALA A 86 5.31 0.82 -0.93
CA ALA A 86 6.44 -0.10 -1.03
C ALA A 86 7.70 0.44 -0.32
N ILE A 87 8.01 1.73 -0.45
CA ILE A 87 9.14 2.36 0.26
C ILE A 87 8.97 2.17 1.78
N TYR A 88 7.78 2.47 2.33
CA TYR A 88 7.52 2.26 3.76
C TYR A 88 7.62 0.78 4.16
N ALA A 89 7.21 -0.17 3.31
CA ALA A 89 7.36 -1.60 3.57
C ALA A 89 8.84 -2.00 3.65
N PHE A 90 9.69 -1.51 2.73
CA PHE A 90 11.13 -1.75 2.78
C PHE A 90 11.78 -1.13 4.01
N VAL A 91 11.41 0.08 4.40
CA VAL A 91 11.90 0.73 5.62
C VAL A 91 11.46 -0.04 6.87
N HIS A 92 10.21 -0.55 6.89
CA HIS A 92 9.70 -1.42 7.95
C HIS A 92 10.58 -2.67 8.13
N VAL A 93 10.90 -3.37 7.05
CA VAL A 93 11.76 -4.55 7.09
C VAL A 93 13.21 -4.19 7.46
N ALA A 94 13.72 -3.06 6.99
CA ALA A 94 15.04 -2.59 7.40
C ALA A 94 15.13 -2.37 8.92
N HIS A 95 14.10 -1.76 9.53
CA HIS A 95 14.02 -1.62 10.99
C HIS A 95 13.96 -2.98 11.71
N TYR A 96 13.20 -3.96 11.17
CA TYR A 96 13.16 -5.32 11.71
C TYR A 96 14.55 -5.97 11.70
N LEU A 97 15.25 -5.91 10.57
CA LEU A 97 16.58 -6.51 10.43
C LEU A 97 17.61 -5.84 11.33
N LEU A 98 17.54 -4.52 11.50
CA LEU A 98 18.42 -3.78 12.40
C LEU A 98 18.13 -4.07 13.89
N TYR A 99 16.85 -4.25 14.23
CA TYR A 99 16.42 -4.58 15.60
C TYR A 99 16.81 -5.98 15.99
N THR A 100 16.52 -6.98 15.14
CA THR A 100 16.79 -8.38 15.44
C THR A 100 18.29 -8.66 15.41
N SER A 101 19.04 -8.10 14.44
CA SER A 101 20.50 -8.15 14.27
C SER A 101 21.13 -9.55 14.33
N ASP A 102 20.36 -10.60 14.52
CA ASP A 102 20.74 -11.99 14.64
C ASP A 102 20.16 -12.81 13.49
N VAL A 103 21.07 -13.35 12.66
CA VAL A 103 20.68 -14.11 11.47
C VAL A 103 19.98 -15.42 11.82
N GLU A 104 20.37 -16.06 12.94
CA GLU A 104 19.76 -17.31 13.38
C GLU A 104 18.30 -17.08 13.80
N ILE A 105 18.03 -16.03 14.56
CA ILE A 105 16.69 -15.63 14.96
C ILE A 105 15.85 -15.30 13.71
N ILE A 106 16.38 -14.50 12.78
CA ILE A 106 15.70 -14.17 11.53
C ILE A 106 15.34 -15.43 10.74
N TRP A 107 16.24 -16.42 10.70
CA TRP A 107 16.00 -17.68 10.01
C TRP A 107 14.89 -18.50 10.66
N ILE A 108 14.86 -18.57 11.98
CA ILE A 108 13.81 -19.27 12.74
C ILE A 108 12.45 -18.56 12.55
N GLU A 109 12.43 -17.25 12.68
CA GLU A 109 11.21 -16.45 12.54
C GLU A 109 10.65 -16.50 11.12
N LEU A 110 11.49 -16.60 10.09
CA LEU A 110 11.09 -16.65 8.69
C LEU A 110 10.00 -17.70 8.41
N PHE A 111 10.02 -18.82 9.09
CA PHE A 111 9.05 -19.92 8.92
C PHE A 111 7.79 -19.77 9.77
N GLN A 112 7.71 -18.78 10.64
CA GLN A 112 6.48 -18.49 11.37
C GLN A 112 5.47 -17.81 10.44
N LEU A 113 4.19 -18.19 10.57
CA LEU A 113 3.11 -17.70 9.70
C LEU A 113 3.06 -16.16 9.61
N ALA A 114 3.29 -15.49 10.75
CA ALA A 114 3.29 -14.04 10.82
C ALA A 114 4.36 -13.42 9.91
N PHE A 115 5.58 -13.95 9.94
CA PHE A 115 6.68 -13.45 9.10
C PHE A 115 6.56 -13.88 7.65
N LEU A 116 6.14 -15.14 7.39
CA LEU A 116 5.90 -15.63 6.03
C LEU A 116 4.93 -14.75 5.25
N THR A 117 3.84 -14.33 5.88
CA THR A 117 2.85 -13.45 5.24
C THR A 117 3.44 -12.07 4.94
N GLY A 118 4.26 -11.52 5.83
CA GLY A 118 4.99 -10.27 5.64
C GLY A 118 5.99 -10.35 4.47
N TRP A 119 6.86 -11.37 4.49
CA TRP A 119 7.85 -11.60 3.43
C TRP A 119 7.19 -11.86 2.08
N GLY A 120 6.11 -12.65 2.04
CA GLY A 120 5.33 -12.89 0.82
C GLY A 120 4.76 -11.61 0.23
N SER A 121 4.19 -10.76 1.08
CA SER A 121 3.71 -9.43 0.65
C SER A 121 4.84 -8.54 0.15
N LEU A 122 5.98 -8.50 0.85
CA LEU A 122 7.15 -7.70 0.48
C LEU A 122 7.72 -8.11 -0.89
N LEU A 123 7.84 -9.41 -1.16
CA LEU A 123 8.31 -9.91 -2.45
C LEU A 123 7.40 -9.44 -3.59
N ILE A 124 6.09 -9.50 -3.41
CA ILE A 124 5.15 -8.97 -4.40
C ILE A 124 5.33 -7.46 -4.55
N PHE A 125 5.47 -6.71 -3.46
CA PHE A 125 5.72 -5.26 -3.50
C PHE A 125 7.00 -4.93 -4.26
N ALA A 126 8.09 -5.71 -4.07
CA ALA A 126 9.33 -5.53 -4.81
C ALA A 126 9.11 -5.64 -6.32
N VAL A 127 8.41 -6.70 -6.78
CA VAL A 127 8.09 -6.90 -8.19
C VAL A 127 7.22 -5.78 -8.73
N LEU A 128 6.17 -5.39 -8.01
CA LEU A 128 5.27 -4.32 -8.42
C LEU A 128 5.96 -2.97 -8.49
N ALA A 129 6.82 -2.65 -7.51
CA ALA A 129 7.59 -1.41 -7.49
C ALA A 129 8.60 -1.37 -8.65
N ALA A 130 9.38 -2.43 -8.87
CA ALA A 130 10.34 -2.54 -9.94
C ALA A 130 9.71 -2.39 -11.34
N THR A 131 8.49 -2.90 -11.51
CA THR A 131 7.75 -2.81 -12.78
C THR A 131 6.84 -1.59 -12.89
N SER A 132 6.78 -0.75 -11.85
CA SER A 132 5.99 0.49 -11.82
C SER A 132 6.68 1.65 -12.53
N ASN A 133 7.10 1.47 -13.78
CA ASN A 133 7.74 2.50 -14.60
C ASN A 133 7.29 2.42 -16.06
N GLY A 134 7.51 3.48 -16.82
CA GLY A 134 7.10 3.55 -18.22
C GLY A 134 7.79 2.53 -19.14
N PRO A 135 9.11 2.32 -19.03
CA PRO A 135 9.79 1.25 -19.77
C PRO A 135 9.20 -0.13 -19.53
N SER A 136 9.04 -0.54 -18.28
CA SER A 136 8.45 -1.84 -17.93
C SER A 136 7.02 -2.01 -18.43
N ALA A 137 6.19 -0.96 -18.35
CA ALA A 137 4.82 -1.00 -18.86
C ALA A 137 4.78 -1.17 -20.40
N ARG A 138 5.73 -0.56 -21.12
CA ARG A 138 5.86 -0.76 -22.58
C ARG A 138 6.35 -2.15 -22.93
N TYR A 139 7.39 -2.63 -22.23
CA TYR A 139 7.98 -3.94 -22.47
C TYR A 139 7.01 -5.09 -22.18
N LEU A 140 6.29 -5.04 -21.07
CA LEU A 140 5.33 -6.06 -20.64
C LEU A 140 3.96 -5.97 -21.35
N GLY A 141 3.63 -4.84 -21.94
CA GLY A 141 2.37 -4.65 -22.68
C GLY A 141 1.12 -5.02 -21.85
N SER A 142 0.30 -5.92 -22.38
CA SER A 142 -0.93 -6.38 -21.69
C SER A 142 -0.66 -7.12 -20.38
N THR A 143 0.46 -7.87 -20.31
CA THR A 143 0.89 -8.63 -19.13
C THR A 143 1.18 -7.72 -17.93
N TRP A 144 1.56 -6.45 -18.17
CA TRP A 144 1.76 -5.48 -17.10
C TRP A 144 0.50 -5.29 -16.24
N LYS A 145 -0.67 -5.25 -16.88
CA LYS A 145 -1.95 -5.11 -16.15
C LYS A 145 -2.25 -6.33 -15.30
N THR A 146 -2.01 -7.53 -15.83
CA THR A 146 -2.20 -8.81 -15.11
C THR A 146 -1.24 -8.92 -13.95
N LEU A 147 0.05 -8.57 -14.15
CA LEU A 147 1.05 -8.54 -13.09
C LEU A 147 0.63 -7.59 -11.96
N HIS A 148 0.12 -6.40 -12.28
CA HIS A 148 -0.30 -5.43 -11.28
C HIS A 148 -1.60 -5.80 -10.54
N LEU A 149 -2.30 -6.87 -10.94
CA LEU A 149 -3.37 -7.46 -10.12
C LEU A 149 -2.81 -8.17 -8.87
N LEU A 150 -1.53 -8.51 -8.84
CA LEU A 150 -0.87 -9.06 -7.64
C LEU A 150 -0.91 -8.11 -6.44
N ILE A 151 -1.29 -6.83 -6.63
CA ILE A 151 -1.55 -5.90 -5.52
C ILE A 151 -2.64 -6.43 -4.57
N TYR A 152 -3.60 -7.23 -5.05
CA TYR A 152 -4.66 -7.78 -4.20
C TYR A 152 -4.18 -8.92 -3.30
N PRO A 153 -3.48 -9.97 -3.79
CA PRO A 153 -2.87 -10.95 -2.89
C PRO A 153 -1.81 -10.32 -1.97
N ALA A 154 -1.01 -9.32 -2.45
CA ALA A 154 -0.10 -8.60 -1.57
C ALA A 154 -0.85 -7.90 -0.42
N ALA A 155 -1.98 -7.25 -0.71
CA ALA A 155 -2.81 -6.63 0.33
C ALA A 155 -3.38 -7.66 1.30
N ALA A 156 -3.88 -8.79 0.81
CA ALA A 156 -4.40 -9.85 1.68
C ALA A 156 -3.32 -10.37 2.64
N LEU A 157 -2.10 -10.61 2.13
CA LEU A 157 -0.96 -11.04 2.94
C LEU A 157 -0.53 -9.97 3.95
N ALA A 158 -0.49 -8.69 3.54
CA ALA A 158 -0.14 -7.58 4.42
C ALA A 158 -1.16 -7.40 5.55
N PHE A 159 -2.48 -7.50 5.25
CA PHE A 159 -3.53 -7.47 6.27
C PHE A 159 -3.45 -8.66 7.22
N TRP A 160 -3.16 -9.85 6.70
CA TRP A 160 -2.97 -11.04 7.52
C TRP A 160 -1.77 -10.88 8.43
N HIS A 161 -0.62 -10.46 7.90
CA HIS A 161 0.56 -10.11 8.67
C HIS A 161 0.23 -9.13 9.80
N TRP A 162 -0.44 -8.01 9.48
CA TRP A 162 -0.83 -7.02 10.47
C TRP A 162 -1.74 -7.61 11.56
N SER A 163 -2.74 -8.44 11.18
CA SER A 163 -3.67 -9.04 12.13
C SER A 163 -3.01 -9.98 13.15
N LEU A 164 -1.84 -10.54 12.81
CA LEU A 164 -1.08 -11.43 13.68
C LEU A 164 -0.20 -10.67 14.69
N PHE A 165 0.10 -9.39 14.43
CA PHE A 165 0.91 -8.54 15.31
C PHE A 165 0.11 -7.48 16.05
N ASP A 166 -1.06 -7.07 15.55
CA ASP A 166 -1.89 -6.05 16.20
C ASP A 166 -2.98 -6.71 17.06
N PHE A 167 -2.81 -6.64 18.38
CA PHE A 167 -3.78 -7.14 19.36
C PHE A 167 -5.06 -6.31 19.45
N HIS A 168 -5.22 -5.25 18.65
CA HIS A 168 -6.41 -4.44 18.54
C HIS A 168 -7.25 -4.79 17.29
N PRO A 169 -8.12 -5.81 17.34
CA PRO A 169 -8.84 -6.31 16.18
C PRO A 169 -9.69 -5.24 15.48
N THR A 170 -10.14 -4.23 16.20
CA THR A 170 -10.95 -3.13 15.66
C THR A 170 -10.20 -2.33 14.60
N ARG A 171 -8.87 -2.19 14.69
CA ARG A 171 -8.08 -1.42 13.71
C ARG A 171 -8.05 -2.11 12.35
N TRP A 172 -7.55 -3.34 12.31
CA TRP A 172 -7.40 -4.04 11.03
C TRP A 172 -8.77 -4.46 10.43
N ILE A 173 -9.79 -4.78 11.27
CA ILE A 173 -11.16 -5.03 10.80
C ILE A 173 -11.73 -3.77 10.15
N PHE A 174 -11.60 -2.60 10.77
CA PHE A 174 -12.05 -1.34 10.20
C PHE A 174 -11.42 -1.07 8.83
N TRP A 175 -10.10 -1.17 8.74
CA TRP A 175 -9.39 -0.89 7.49
C TRP A 175 -9.62 -1.97 6.42
N ALA A 176 -9.78 -3.23 6.80
CA ALA A 176 -10.23 -4.28 5.90
C ALA A 176 -11.63 -3.98 5.34
N GLY A 177 -12.54 -3.48 6.18
CA GLY A 177 -13.86 -3.00 5.76
C GLY A 177 -13.78 -1.83 4.78
N VAL A 178 -12.96 -0.82 5.06
CA VAL A 178 -12.71 0.31 4.15
C VAL A 178 -12.20 -0.16 2.78
N PHE A 179 -11.45 -1.25 2.73
CA PHE A 179 -10.98 -1.85 1.50
C PHE A 179 -12.05 -2.70 0.79
N CYS A 180 -12.72 -3.60 1.51
CA CYS A 180 -13.63 -4.59 0.93
C CYS A 180 -14.97 -3.99 0.49
N VAL A 181 -15.57 -3.12 1.31
CA VAL A 181 -16.91 -2.57 1.06
C VAL A 181 -17.04 -1.84 -0.28
N PRO A 182 -16.17 -0.88 -0.65
CA PRO A 182 -16.26 -0.21 -1.95
C PRO A 182 -16.09 -1.16 -3.12
N LYS A 183 -15.28 -2.21 -2.97
CA LYS A 183 -15.08 -3.25 -3.99
C LYS A 183 -16.32 -4.10 -4.19
N LEU A 184 -16.95 -4.52 -3.11
CA LEU A 184 -18.19 -5.29 -3.16
C LEU A 184 -19.32 -4.48 -3.82
N ILE A 185 -19.47 -3.21 -3.45
CA ILE A 185 -20.46 -2.31 -4.06
C ILE A 185 -20.17 -2.14 -5.56
N GLN A 186 -18.92 -1.88 -5.93
CA GLN A 186 -18.52 -1.76 -7.33
C GLN A 186 -18.85 -3.04 -8.13
N PHE A 187 -18.56 -4.20 -7.56
CA PHE A 187 -18.82 -5.49 -8.18
C PHE A 187 -20.33 -5.70 -8.36
N ALA A 188 -21.14 -5.48 -7.32
CA ALA A 188 -22.59 -5.60 -7.37
C ALA A 188 -23.20 -4.66 -8.42
N ALA A 189 -22.80 -3.38 -8.44
CA ALA A 189 -23.26 -2.41 -9.42
C ALA A 189 -22.90 -2.77 -10.87
N THR A 190 -21.72 -3.35 -11.09
CA THR A 190 -21.29 -3.79 -12.43
C THR A 190 -22.08 -5.01 -12.89
N ARG A 191 -22.37 -5.94 -11.98
CA ARG A 191 -23.16 -7.15 -12.26
C ARG A 191 -24.61 -6.79 -12.60
N SER A 192 -25.24 -5.90 -11.82
CA SER A 192 -26.62 -5.44 -12.08
C SER A 192 -26.77 -4.80 -13.46
N ARG A 193 -25.79 -3.97 -13.89
CA ARG A 193 -25.81 -3.38 -15.23
C ARG A 193 -25.72 -4.39 -16.37
N LYS A 194 -24.97 -5.48 -16.17
CA LYS A 194 -24.86 -6.56 -17.17
C LYS A 194 -26.11 -7.43 -17.27
N LEU A 195 -26.92 -7.49 -16.21
CA LEU A 195 -28.19 -8.24 -16.20
C LEU A 195 -29.35 -7.46 -16.82
N LEU A 196 -29.19 -6.12 -16.91
CA LEU A 196 -30.21 -5.20 -17.46
C LEU A 196 -29.92 -4.78 -18.93
N ALA A 197 -28.76 -5.18 -19.48
CA ALA A 197 -28.35 -4.93 -20.86
C ALA A 197 -28.48 -6.19 -21.72
#